data_47ca935d357b93979f642a8a57ef8ffa
#
_entry.id   47ca935d357b93979f642a8a57ef8ffa
#
_cell.length_a   1.000
_cell.length_b   1.000
_cell.length_c   1.000
_cell.angle_alpha   90.00
_cell.angle_beta   90.00
_cell.angle_gamma   90.00
#
_symmetry.space_group_name_H-M   'P 1'
#
loop_
_entity.id
_entity.type
_entity.pdbx_description
1 polymer ?
#
loop_
_entity_poly.entity_id
_entity_poly.type
_entity_poly.pdbx_seq_one_letter_code
_entity_poly.pdbx_strand_id
1 'polypeptide(L)'
;MAISDVMSKSLISASSSIKAARMQNGIKKQMEDRAGVLEAEIRQEKGNAPEKQKELEKTEKKISRVETMTMDTLSGMNTDLMKAAKEDKEKARAEKTAEKKKADRIAEQKRVGKKEQEKRVEIADSMTPSTGTRDPIGTKVDVNA
;
A
#
# COMPACT_ATOMS: atom_id res chain seq x y z
N MET A 1 8.00 -5.56 5.42
CA MET A 1 6.69 -4.98 5.05
C MET A 1 6.07 -5.83 3.96
N ALA A 2 4.87 -6.35 4.18
CA ALA A 2 4.16 -7.08 3.13
C ALA A 2 3.66 -6.08 2.08
N ILE A 3 3.90 -6.36 0.81
CA ILE A 3 3.34 -5.61 -0.31
C ILE A 3 1.85 -5.92 -0.34
N SER A 4 0.99 -4.89 -0.43
CA SER A 4 -0.45 -5.11 -0.50
C SER A 4 -0.84 -5.86 -1.78
N ASP A 5 -1.96 -6.56 -1.74
CA ASP A 5 -2.50 -7.29 -2.90
C ASP A 5 -2.74 -6.36 -4.11
N VAL A 6 -3.14 -5.12 -3.85
CA VAL A 6 -3.37 -4.11 -4.91
C VAL A 6 -2.06 -3.74 -5.58
N MET A 7 -1.03 -3.48 -4.78
CA MET A 7 0.30 -3.15 -5.30
C MET A 7 0.94 -4.33 -6.04
N SER A 8 0.76 -5.55 -5.53
CA SER A 8 1.25 -6.77 -6.19
C SER A 8 0.62 -6.97 -7.57
N LYS A 9 -0.70 -6.82 -7.70
CA LYS A 9 -1.42 -6.88 -8.97
C LYS A 9 -0.97 -5.80 -9.93
N SER A 10 -0.79 -4.57 -9.44
CA SER A 10 -0.31 -3.44 -10.23
C SER A 10 1.11 -3.65 -10.74
N LEU A 11 2.01 -4.23 -9.95
CA LEU A 11 3.38 -4.58 -10.37
C LEU A 11 3.41 -5.68 -11.43
N ILE A 12 2.53 -6.69 -11.32
CA ILE A 12 2.39 -7.74 -12.34
C ILE A 12 1.90 -7.14 -13.66
N SER A 13 0.88 -6.27 -13.60
CA SER A 13 0.38 -5.53 -14.76
C SER A 13 1.46 -4.65 -15.38
N ALA A 14 2.23 -3.93 -14.58
CA ALA A 14 3.35 -3.11 -15.03
C ALA A 14 4.44 -3.96 -15.72
N SER A 15 4.77 -5.12 -15.19
CA SER A 15 5.71 -6.06 -15.83
C SER A 15 5.23 -6.50 -17.21
N SER A 16 3.94 -6.80 -17.36
CA SER A 16 3.32 -7.12 -18.63
C SER A 16 3.39 -5.95 -19.63
N SER A 17 3.08 -4.74 -19.17
CA SER A 17 3.16 -3.52 -19.99
C SER A 17 4.60 -3.23 -20.45
N ILE A 18 5.59 -3.44 -19.60
CA ILE A 18 7.02 -3.29 -19.96
C ILE A 18 7.41 -4.31 -21.03
N LYS A 19 6.95 -5.56 -20.92
CA LYS A 19 7.20 -6.58 -21.95
C LYS A 19 6.57 -6.18 -23.28
N ALA A 20 5.33 -5.70 -23.28
CA ALA A 20 4.64 -5.21 -24.45
C ALA A 20 5.39 -4.03 -25.08
N ALA A 21 5.82 -3.05 -24.31
CA ALA A 21 6.61 -1.90 -24.78
C ALA A 21 7.95 -2.34 -25.39
N ARG A 22 8.63 -3.32 -24.81
CA ARG A 22 9.86 -3.88 -25.39
C ARG A 22 9.63 -4.56 -26.74
N MET A 23 8.55 -5.32 -26.86
CA MET A 23 8.16 -5.93 -28.15
C MET A 23 7.84 -4.86 -29.19
N GLN A 24 7.09 -3.84 -28.83
CA GLN A 24 6.75 -2.71 -29.70
C GLN A 24 8.02 -1.97 -30.18
N ASN A 25 8.96 -1.71 -29.27
CA ASN A 25 10.24 -1.13 -29.62
C ASN A 25 11.08 -2.01 -30.57
N GLY A 26 11.03 -3.34 -30.39
CA GLY A 26 11.66 -4.27 -31.31
C GLY A 26 11.04 -4.20 -32.73
N ILE A 27 9.72 -4.17 -32.82
CA ILE A 27 8.99 -4.01 -34.08
C ILE A 27 9.33 -2.65 -34.73
N LYS A 28 9.35 -1.57 -33.94
CA LYS A 28 9.72 -0.24 -34.41
C LYS A 28 11.11 -0.26 -35.04
N LYS A 29 12.09 -0.82 -34.35
CA LYS A 29 13.46 -0.90 -34.87
C LYS A 29 13.56 -1.67 -36.20
N GLN A 30 12.84 -2.80 -36.34
CA GLN A 30 12.78 -3.52 -37.61
C GLN A 30 12.15 -2.68 -38.73
N MET A 31 11.14 -1.87 -38.43
CA MET A 31 10.52 -0.98 -39.41
C MET A 31 11.44 0.19 -39.78
N GLU A 32 12.20 0.74 -38.83
CA GLU A 32 13.20 1.77 -39.07
C GLU A 32 14.33 1.25 -39.95
N ASP A 33 14.82 0.04 -39.71
CA ASP A 33 15.83 -0.60 -40.52
C ASP A 33 15.32 -0.80 -41.96
N ARG A 34 14.05 -1.23 -42.13
CA ARG A 34 13.42 -1.38 -43.43
C ARG A 34 13.22 -0.05 -44.15
N ALA A 35 12.80 0.99 -43.42
CA ALA A 35 12.70 2.35 -43.97
C ALA A 35 14.05 2.85 -44.48
N GLY A 36 15.12 2.65 -43.73
CA GLY A 36 16.48 3.00 -44.13
C GLY A 36 16.94 2.27 -45.41
N VAL A 37 16.58 0.99 -45.56
CA VAL A 37 16.87 0.21 -46.80
C VAL A 37 16.09 0.81 -47.97
N LEU A 38 14.79 1.10 -47.79
CA LEU A 38 13.96 1.68 -48.86
C LEU A 38 14.48 3.09 -49.27
N GLU A 39 14.88 3.92 -48.33
CA GLU A 39 15.51 5.22 -48.65
C GLU A 39 16.81 5.05 -49.44
N ALA A 40 17.67 4.11 -49.04
CA ALA A 40 18.92 3.82 -49.75
C ALA A 40 18.65 3.32 -51.19
N GLU A 41 17.66 2.47 -51.37
CA GLU A 41 17.25 1.95 -52.70
C GLU A 41 16.65 3.06 -53.60
N ILE A 42 15.86 3.96 -53.01
CA ILE A 42 15.32 5.14 -53.71
C ILE A 42 16.47 6.05 -54.19
N ARG A 43 17.44 6.33 -53.33
CA ARG A 43 18.61 7.15 -53.68
C ARG A 43 19.50 6.54 -54.74
N GLN A 44 19.54 5.21 -54.83
CA GLN A 44 20.33 4.49 -55.83
C GLN A 44 19.55 4.23 -57.15
N GLU A 45 18.33 4.76 -57.26
CA GLU A 45 17.43 4.55 -58.43
C GLU A 45 17.21 3.08 -58.78
N LYS A 46 17.34 2.20 -57.83
CA LYS A 46 17.12 0.75 -57.98
C LYS A 46 15.65 0.41 -57.96
N GLY A 47 15.08 0.15 -59.11
CA GLY A 47 13.71 -0.33 -59.26
C GLY A 47 12.64 0.79 -59.33
N ASN A 48 11.39 0.45 -59.02
CA ASN A 48 10.24 1.34 -59.21
C ASN A 48 10.17 2.37 -58.06
N ALA A 49 10.79 3.53 -58.25
CA ALA A 49 10.89 4.58 -57.25
C ALA A 49 9.53 5.02 -56.63
N PRO A 50 8.44 5.22 -57.43
CA PRO A 50 7.16 5.63 -56.86
C PRO A 50 6.49 4.59 -55.99
N GLU A 51 6.69 3.30 -56.24
CA GLU A 51 6.18 2.23 -55.36
C GLU A 51 6.97 2.15 -54.05
N LYS A 52 8.28 2.29 -54.11
CA LYS A 52 9.14 2.31 -52.94
C LYS A 52 8.85 3.51 -52.03
N GLN A 53 8.59 4.71 -52.62
CA GLN A 53 8.14 5.87 -51.86
C GLN A 53 6.82 5.60 -51.10
N LYS A 54 5.84 5.01 -51.76
CA LYS A 54 4.57 4.62 -51.11
C LYS A 54 4.79 3.60 -49.96
N GLU A 55 5.71 2.67 -50.16
CA GLU A 55 6.05 1.68 -49.11
C GLU A 55 6.77 2.36 -47.96
N LEU A 56 7.66 3.30 -48.20
CA LEU A 56 8.34 4.12 -47.19
C LEU A 56 7.31 4.90 -46.37
N GLU A 57 6.43 5.65 -46.98
CA GLU A 57 5.37 6.41 -46.28
C GLU A 57 4.48 5.49 -45.41
N LYS A 58 4.14 4.29 -45.91
CA LYS A 58 3.37 3.31 -45.13
C LYS A 58 4.16 2.83 -43.90
N THR A 59 5.46 2.62 -44.06
CA THR A 59 6.35 2.16 -43.00
C THR A 59 6.53 3.25 -41.94
N GLU A 60 6.73 4.49 -42.33
CA GLU A 60 6.79 5.64 -41.42
C GLU A 60 5.50 5.84 -40.63
N LYS A 61 4.33 5.72 -41.29
CA LYS A 61 3.03 5.77 -40.60
C LYS A 61 2.86 4.62 -39.59
N LYS A 62 3.39 3.44 -39.90
CA LYS A 62 3.39 2.32 -38.96
C LYS A 62 4.32 2.57 -37.77
N ILE A 63 5.52 3.11 -38.00
CA ILE A 63 6.47 3.51 -36.95
C ILE A 63 5.81 4.50 -35.98
N SER A 64 5.19 5.56 -36.51
CA SER A 64 4.49 6.56 -35.70
C SER A 64 3.34 5.95 -34.87
N ARG A 65 2.58 5.02 -35.44
CA ARG A 65 1.53 4.30 -34.69
C ARG A 65 2.10 3.45 -33.55
N VAL A 66 3.21 2.74 -33.80
CA VAL A 66 3.86 1.91 -32.78
C VAL A 66 4.42 2.79 -31.65
N GLU A 67 4.97 3.95 -31.98
CA GLU A 67 5.42 4.94 -30.98
C GLU A 67 4.27 5.41 -30.10
N THR A 68 3.15 5.79 -30.70
CA THR A 68 1.97 6.23 -29.96
C THR A 68 1.47 5.11 -29.04
N MET A 69 1.34 3.88 -29.55
CA MET A 69 0.92 2.72 -28.77
C MET A 69 1.87 2.43 -27.59
N THR A 70 3.19 2.60 -27.80
CA THR A 70 4.19 2.39 -26.75
C THR A 70 4.04 3.46 -25.66
N MET A 71 3.88 4.72 -26.05
CA MET A 71 3.63 5.82 -25.12
C MET A 71 2.35 5.62 -24.31
N ASP A 72 1.26 5.24 -24.98
CA ASP A 72 -0.02 4.98 -24.30
C ASP A 72 0.09 3.83 -23.30
N THR A 73 0.79 2.75 -23.69
CA THR A 73 1.04 1.60 -22.81
C THR A 73 1.82 2.00 -21.56
N LEU A 74 2.89 2.78 -21.71
CA LEU A 74 3.72 3.25 -20.59
C LEU A 74 3.00 4.28 -19.73
N SER A 75 2.23 5.17 -20.33
CA SER A 75 1.41 6.17 -19.62
C SER A 75 0.32 5.50 -18.80
N GLY A 76 -0.40 4.53 -19.37
CA GLY A 76 -1.39 3.72 -18.66
C GLY A 76 -0.78 3.00 -17.46
N MET A 77 0.36 2.33 -17.66
CA MET A 77 1.10 1.68 -16.58
C MET A 77 1.44 2.63 -15.44
N ASN A 78 1.96 3.82 -15.76
CA ASN A 78 2.32 4.80 -14.73
C ASN A 78 1.08 5.28 -13.95
N THR A 79 -0.03 5.51 -14.65
CA THR A 79 -1.30 5.88 -14.02
C THR A 79 -1.80 4.81 -13.05
N ASP A 80 -1.73 3.54 -13.43
CA ASP A 80 -2.18 2.42 -12.60
C ASP A 80 -1.28 2.24 -11.36
N LEU A 81 0.03 2.38 -11.52
CA LEU A 81 0.97 2.37 -10.39
C LEU A 81 0.72 3.51 -9.41
N MET A 82 0.44 4.71 -9.92
CA MET A 82 0.13 5.87 -9.06
C MET A 82 -1.19 5.68 -8.32
N LYS A 83 -2.21 5.10 -8.95
CA LYS A 83 -3.49 4.76 -8.29
C LYS A 83 -3.27 3.73 -7.19
N ALA A 84 -2.57 2.64 -7.49
CA ALA A 84 -2.26 1.60 -6.50
C ALA A 84 -1.50 2.16 -5.29
N ALA A 85 -0.51 3.02 -5.53
CA ALA A 85 0.25 3.66 -4.46
C ALA A 85 -0.59 4.61 -3.59
N LYS A 86 -1.59 5.29 -4.17
CA LYS A 86 -2.54 6.11 -3.42
C LYS A 86 -3.46 5.26 -2.56
N GLU A 87 -4.03 4.21 -3.12
CA GLU A 87 -4.90 3.27 -2.37
C GLU A 87 -4.18 2.64 -1.19
N ASP A 88 -2.92 2.23 -1.36
CA ASP A 88 -2.11 1.68 -0.28
C ASP A 88 -1.86 2.69 0.84
N LYS A 89 -1.58 3.94 0.48
CA LYS A 89 -1.42 5.03 1.46
C LYS A 89 -2.70 5.31 2.23
N GLU A 90 -3.85 5.27 1.56
CA GLU A 90 -5.15 5.48 2.19
C GLU A 90 -5.50 4.33 3.14
N LYS A 91 -5.28 3.08 2.73
CA LYS A 91 -5.47 1.90 3.58
C LYS A 91 -4.57 1.96 4.81
N ALA A 92 -3.28 2.25 4.63
CA ALA A 92 -2.35 2.37 5.74
C ALA A 92 -2.73 3.50 6.73
N ARG A 93 -3.28 4.61 6.24
CA ARG A 93 -3.82 5.69 7.10
C ARG A 93 -5.07 5.24 7.85
N ALA A 94 -5.99 4.55 7.17
CA ALA A 94 -7.21 4.04 7.78
C ALA A 94 -6.90 3.00 8.87
N GLU A 95 -5.96 2.10 8.63
CA GLU A 95 -5.50 1.10 9.62
C GLU A 95 -4.90 1.78 10.86
N LYS A 96 -3.97 2.71 10.68
CA LYS A 96 -3.39 3.48 11.78
C LYS A 96 -4.43 4.23 12.60
N THR A 97 -5.44 4.80 11.93
CA THR A 97 -6.54 5.51 12.61
C THR A 97 -7.42 4.52 13.39
N ALA A 98 -7.67 3.35 12.83
CA ALA A 98 -8.44 2.29 13.50
C ALA A 98 -7.68 1.72 14.71
N GLU A 99 -6.38 1.48 14.58
CA GLU A 99 -5.52 1.04 15.70
C GLU A 99 -5.48 2.08 16.83
N LYS A 100 -5.31 3.36 16.48
CA LYS A 100 -5.34 4.44 17.47
C LYS A 100 -6.67 4.49 18.22
N LYS A 101 -7.80 4.40 17.51
CA LYS A 101 -9.13 4.35 18.14
C LYS A 101 -9.31 3.12 19.04
N LYS A 102 -8.77 1.96 18.67
CA LYS A 102 -8.77 0.76 19.51
C LYS A 102 -7.92 0.94 20.76
N ALA A 103 -6.71 1.50 20.61
CA ALA A 103 -5.83 1.79 21.74
C ALA A 103 -6.46 2.78 22.72
N ASP A 104 -7.07 3.85 22.22
CA ASP A 104 -7.76 4.86 23.03
C ASP A 104 -8.95 4.25 23.79
N ARG A 105 -9.75 3.37 23.17
CA ARG A 105 -10.84 2.65 23.84
C ARG A 105 -10.34 1.73 24.95
N ILE A 106 -9.25 0.99 24.71
CA ILE A 106 -8.65 0.11 25.72
C ILE A 106 -8.10 0.93 26.90
N ALA A 107 -7.47 2.08 26.61
CA ALA A 107 -6.97 2.98 27.65
C ALA A 107 -8.12 3.57 28.50
N GLU A 108 -9.22 3.94 27.87
CA GLU A 108 -10.43 4.43 28.53
C GLU A 108 -11.06 3.36 29.43
N GLN A 109 -11.22 2.12 28.93
CA GLN A 109 -11.72 1.00 29.71
C GLN A 109 -10.83 0.69 30.93
N LYS A 110 -9.51 0.76 30.80
CA LYS A 110 -8.59 0.58 31.91
C LYS A 110 -8.70 1.71 32.96
N ARG A 111 -8.95 2.93 32.52
CA ARG A 111 -9.16 4.09 33.45
C ARG A 111 -10.47 3.95 34.21
N VAL A 112 -11.55 3.54 33.53
CA VAL A 112 -12.85 3.30 34.18
C VAL A 112 -12.75 2.14 35.17
N GLY A 113 -12.13 1.04 34.81
CA GLY A 113 -11.93 -0.10 35.69
C GLY A 113 -11.08 0.21 36.95
N LYS A 114 -10.05 1.04 36.81
CA LYS A 114 -9.28 1.52 37.99
C LYS A 114 -10.11 2.37 38.92
N LYS A 115 -10.88 3.33 38.40
CA LYS A 115 -11.77 4.17 39.24
C LYS A 115 -12.85 3.37 39.95
N GLU A 116 -13.35 2.31 39.34
CA GLU A 116 -14.32 1.41 39.96
C GLU A 116 -13.69 0.55 41.07
N GLN A 117 -12.45 0.08 40.88
CA GLN A 117 -11.69 -0.61 41.90
C GLN A 117 -11.35 0.29 43.08
N GLU A 118 -10.89 1.51 42.85
CA GLU A 118 -10.59 2.51 43.90
C GLU A 118 -11.85 2.80 44.73
N LYS A 119 -13.02 3.01 44.11
CA LYS A 119 -14.27 3.20 44.83
C LYS A 119 -14.69 1.98 45.66
N ARG A 120 -14.45 0.77 45.16
CA ARG A 120 -14.75 -0.48 45.92
C ARG A 120 -13.85 -0.64 47.15
N VAL A 121 -12.58 -0.27 47.05
CA VAL A 121 -11.63 -0.28 48.17
C VAL A 121 -12.03 0.75 49.22
N GLU A 122 -12.42 1.95 48.79
CA GLU A 122 -12.83 3.04 49.69
C GLU A 122 -14.13 2.67 50.45
N ILE A 123 -15.07 1.99 49.80
CA ILE A 123 -16.29 1.49 50.46
C ILE A 123 -15.97 0.34 51.41
N ALA A 124 -15.04 -0.57 51.07
CA ALA A 124 -14.61 -1.63 51.98
C ALA A 124 -13.92 -1.14 53.22
N ASP A 125 -13.06 -0.14 53.10
CA ASP A 125 -12.37 0.51 54.25
C ASP A 125 -13.35 1.27 55.14
N SER A 126 -14.41 1.84 54.58
CA SER A 126 -15.44 2.56 55.38
C SER A 126 -16.43 1.59 56.09
N MET A 127 -16.45 0.32 55.72
CA MET A 127 -17.31 -0.70 56.34
C MET A 127 -16.60 -1.61 57.35
N THR A 128 -15.30 -1.41 57.64
CA THR A 128 -14.65 -2.09 58.73
C THR A 128 -15.16 -1.52 60.05
N PRO A 129 -15.90 -2.30 60.90
CA PRO A 129 -16.31 -1.80 62.19
C PRO A 129 -15.05 -1.62 63.03
N SER A 130 -14.91 -0.42 63.59
CA SER A 130 -13.92 -0.14 64.63
C SER A 130 -14.10 -1.15 65.79
N THR A 131 -13.26 -2.17 65.78
CA THR A 131 -13.19 -3.09 66.93
C THR A 131 -12.58 -2.28 68.05
N GLY A 132 -13.47 -1.73 68.88
CA GLY A 132 -13.09 -1.10 70.11
C GLY A 132 -12.19 -2.06 70.89
N THR A 133 -11.08 -1.50 71.32
CA THR A 133 -10.18 -2.10 72.30
C THR A 133 -10.98 -2.60 73.47
N ARG A 134 -11.16 -3.91 73.62
CA ARG A 134 -11.55 -4.55 74.85
C ARG A 134 -10.30 -4.59 75.73
N ASP A 135 -10.31 -3.80 76.76
CA ASP A 135 -9.36 -3.94 77.84
C ASP A 135 -9.41 -5.37 78.41
N PRO A 136 -8.26 -6.02 78.64
CA PRO A 136 -8.26 -7.30 79.34
C PRO A 136 -8.58 -7.04 80.81
N ILE A 137 -9.74 -7.49 81.25
CA ILE A 137 -10.10 -7.56 82.65
C ILE A 137 -9.11 -8.48 83.33
N GLY A 138 -8.26 -7.90 84.15
CA GLY A 138 -7.33 -8.65 84.97
C GLY A 138 -8.08 -9.45 86.04
N THR A 139 -8.14 -10.75 85.89
CA THR A 139 -8.47 -11.66 87.01
C THR A 139 -7.25 -11.88 87.83
N LYS A 140 -7.17 -11.10 88.95
CA LYS A 140 -6.35 -11.51 90.09
C LYS A 140 -6.96 -12.74 90.73
N VAL A 141 -6.27 -13.86 90.57
CA VAL A 141 -6.54 -15.02 91.42
C VAL A 141 -5.53 -14.95 92.58
N ASP A 142 -6.05 -14.58 93.72
CA ASP A 142 -5.37 -14.77 95.01
C ASP A 142 -5.47 -16.28 95.38
N VAL A 143 -4.35 -16.95 95.42
CA VAL A 143 -4.24 -18.28 96.05
C VAL A 143 -3.45 -18.06 97.37
N ASN A 144 -4.17 -17.99 98.46
CA ASN A 144 -3.66 -18.24 99.76
C ASN A 144 -4.30 -19.53 100.31
N ALA A 145 -3.52 -20.54 100.58
CA ALA A 145 -3.42 -21.40 101.72
C ALA A 145 -2.60 -22.65 101.36
#